data_9145d71877af6f8d0fc79d5931bca817
#
_entry.id   9145d71877af6f8d0fc79d5931bca817
#
_cell.length_a   1.000
_cell.length_b   1.000
_cell.length_c   1.000
_cell.angle_alpha   90.00
_cell.angle_beta   90.00
_cell.angle_gamma   90.00
#
_symmetry.space_group_name_H-M   'P 1'
#
loop_
_entity.id
_entity.type
_entity.pdbx_description
1 polymer ?
#
loop_
_entity_poly.entity_id
_entity_poly.type
_entity_poly.pdbx_seq_one_letter_code
_entity_poly.pdbx_strand_id
1 'polypeptide(L)' 'MIDWREHLTSDPKVCGGQLCAKGTRVLVTVILDNLAEGLGREEILRSYPTLEPIHIDAALAYAAELAREESLLPLRPA' A
#
# COMPACT_ATOMS: atom_id res chain seq x y z
N MET A 1 -2.12 15.67 4.22
CA MET A 1 -2.17 14.26 3.84
C MET A 1 -1.24 13.99 2.68
N ILE A 2 -0.57 12.85 2.71
CA ILE A 2 0.36 12.50 1.65
C ILE A 2 -0.37 12.19 0.35
N ASP A 3 0.23 12.59 -0.76
CA ASP A 3 -0.27 12.20 -2.07
C ASP A 3 0.41 10.89 -2.46
N TRP A 4 -0.32 9.80 -2.36
CA TRP A 4 0.25 8.48 -2.61
C TRP A 4 0.70 8.31 -4.07
N ARG A 5 0.16 9.11 -4.99
CA ARG A 5 0.51 9.01 -6.41
C ARG A 5 1.96 9.38 -6.68
N GLU A 6 2.57 10.11 -5.76
CA GLU A 6 3.99 10.47 -5.89
C GLU A 6 4.93 9.34 -5.48
N HIS A 7 4.41 8.35 -4.77
CA HIS A 7 5.24 7.31 -4.16
C HIS A 7 4.88 5.90 -4.60
N LEU A 8 3.80 5.74 -5.35
CA LEU A 8 3.37 4.45 -5.87
C LEU A 8 3.27 4.53 -7.38
N THR A 9 3.48 3.40 -8.04
CA THR A 9 3.44 3.37 -9.50
C THR A 9 2.88 2.04 -9.97
N SER A 10 2.36 2.03 -11.20
CA SER A 10 1.81 0.83 -11.81
C SER A 10 2.40 0.71 -13.22
N ASP A 11 3.67 0.28 -13.28
CA ASP A 11 4.39 0.16 -14.54
C ASP A 11 4.27 -1.29 -15.03
N PRO A 12 3.77 -1.52 -16.27
CA PRO A 12 3.67 -2.88 -16.80
C PRO A 12 4.99 -3.62 -16.85
N LYS A 13 6.10 -2.90 -16.93
CA LYS A 13 7.42 -3.52 -16.96
C LYS A 13 7.93 -3.84 -15.56
N VAL A 14 7.27 -3.32 -14.54
CA VAL A 14 7.64 -3.56 -13.16
C VAL A 14 6.39 -4.08 -12.47
N CYS A 15 6.50 -5.17 -11.75
CA CYS A 15 5.38 -5.75 -11.02
C CYS A 15 4.17 -6.09 -11.90
N GLY A 16 4.36 -6.28 -13.20
CA GLY A 16 3.29 -6.72 -14.09
C GLY A 16 2.10 -5.78 -14.18
N GLY A 17 2.33 -4.49 -13.99
CA GLY A 17 1.26 -3.50 -14.05
C GLY A 17 0.48 -3.33 -12.77
N GLN A 18 0.79 -4.10 -11.74
CA GLN A 18 0.16 -3.93 -10.46
C GLN A 18 0.80 -2.76 -9.72
N LEU A 19 0.04 -2.14 -8.83
CA LEU A 19 0.54 -1.00 -8.08
C LEU A 19 1.64 -1.44 -7.11
N CYS A 20 2.76 -0.75 -7.15
CA CYS A 20 3.88 -1.06 -6.28
C CYS A 20 4.54 0.21 -5.78
N ALA A 21 5.39 0.07 -4.78
CA ALA A 21 6.14 1.19 -4.24
C ALA A 21 7.14 1.67 -5.30
N LYS A 22 7.11 2.95 -5.61
CA LYS A 22 7.91 3.54 -6.65
C LYS A 22 9.39 3.34 -6.35
N GLY A 23 10.13 2.89 -7.35
CA GLY A 23 11.55 2.60 -7.17
C GLY A 23 11.84 1.23 -6.61
N THR A 24 10.81 0.42 -6.39
CA THR A 24 10.97 -0.93 -5.86
C THR A 24 10.14 -1.90 -6.68
N ARG A 25 10.19 -3.18 -6.33
CA ARG A 25 9.31 -4.18 -6.91
C ARG A 25 8.36 -4.75 -5.86
N VAL A 26 8.16 -4.01 -4.78
CA VAL A 26 7.29 -4.45 -3.70
C VAL A 26 5.87 -3.97 -3.98
N LEU A 27 4.96 -4.91 -4.11
CA LEU A 27 3.56 -4.60 -4.39
C LEU A 27 2.90 -3.93 -3.19
N VAL A 28 1.99 -3.02 -3.47
CA VAL A 28 1.20 -2.38 -2.42
C VAL A 28 0.41 -3.43 -1.64
N THR A 29 -0.11 -4.46 -2.33
CA THR A 29 -0.83 -5.52 -1.63
C THR A 29 0.04 -6.24 -0.61
N VAL A 30 1.34 -6.39 -0.91
CA VAL A 30 2.25 -7.02 0.05
C VAL A 30 2.38 -6.17 1.31
N ILE A 31 2.52 -4.85 1.12
CA ILE A 31 2.60 -3.96 2.26
C ILE A 31 1.33 -4.02 3.10
N LEU A 32 0.18 -3.94 2.44
CA LEU A 32 -1.09 -3.94 3.14
C LEU A 32 -1.37 -5.28 3.84
N ASP A 33 -1.01 -6.38 3.18
CA ASP A 33 -1.20 -7.69 3.78
C ASP A 33 -0.36 -7.87 5.03
N ASN A 34 0.89 -7.39 5.00
CA ASN A 34 1.74 -7.45 6.19
C ASN A 34 1.16 -6.63 7.34
N LEU A 35 0.65 -5.44 7.03
CA LEU A 35 0.01 -4.62 8.05
C LEU A 35 -1.24 -5.30 8.59
N ALA A 36 -2.03 -5.92 7.72
CA ALA A 36 -3.24 -6.62 8.13
C ALA A 36 -2.94 -7.81 9.04
N GLU A 37 -1.77 -8.41 8.88
CA GLU A 37 -1.35 -9.51 9.73
C GLU A 37 -0.76 -9.04 11.05
N GLY A 38 -0.67 -7.75 11.23
CA GLY A 38 -0.21 -7.20 12.50
C GLY A 38 1.26 -6.87 12.57
N LEU A 39 1.98 -6.97 11.44
CA LEU A 39 3.38 -6.61 11.44
C LEU A 39 3.53 -5.10 11.59
N GLY A 40 4.51 -4.70 12.37
CA GLY A 40 4.79 -3.30 12.54
C GLY A 40 5.60 -2.73 11.37
N ARG A 41 5.61 -1.41 11.31
CA ARG A 41 6.32 -0.68 10.26
C ARG A 41 7.79 -1.09 10.18
N GLU A 42 8.45 -1.21 11.32
CA GLU A 42 9.86 -1.56 11.36
C GLU A 42 10.12 -2.96 10.83
N GLU A 43 9.23 -3.89 11.12
CA GLU A 43 9.36 -5.26 10.64
C GLU A 43 9.24 -5.32 9.12
N ILE A 44 8.31 -4.56 8.57
CA ILE A 44 8.11 -4.50 7.13
C ILE A 44 9.33 -3.91 6.46
N LEU A 45 9.86 -2.81 6.99
CA LEU A 45 11.04 -2.18 6.41
C LEU A 45 12.27 -3.07 6.50
N ARG A 46 12.36 -3.89 7.54
CA ARG A 46 13.45 -4.84 7.68
C ARG A 46 13.34 -5.97 6.67
N SER A 47 12.12 -6.42 6.42
CA SER A 47 11.88 -7.52 5.48
C SER A 47 12.04 -7.09 4.03
N TYR A 48 11.77 -5.83 3.73
CA TYR A 48 11.83 -5.30 2.37
C TYR A 48 12.73 -4.06 2.37
N PRO A 49 14.06 -4.27 2.31
CA PRO A 49 15.01 -3.15 2.49
C PRO A 49 14.91 -2.04 1.46
N THR A 50 14.29 -2.29 0.31
CA THR A 50 14.12 -1.24 -0.70
C THR A 50 12.98 -0.30 -0.35
N LEU A 51 12.12 -0.65 0.62
CA LEU A 51 11.05 0.23 1.03
C LEU A 51 11.56 1.32 1.96
N GLU A 52 10.91 2.47 1.87
CA GLU A 52 11.12 3.57 2.78
C GLU A 52 9.82 3.81 3.56
N PRO A 53 9.89 4.45 4.71
CA PRO A 53 8.67 4.68 5.50
C PRO A 53 7.55 5.36 4.72
N ILE A 54 7.90 6.26 3.80
CA ILE A 54 6.91 6.97 3.00
C ILE A 54 6.10 6.01 2.13
N HIS A 55 6.69 4.89 1.72
CA HIS A 55 5.96 3.90 0.92
C HIS A 55 4.83 3.26 1.72
N ILE A 56 5.06 3.03 3.00
CA ILE A 56 4.01 2.46 3.86
C ILE A 56 2.89 3.48 4.05
N ASP A 57 3.25 4.73 4.29
CA ASP A 57 2.26 5.79 4.41
C ASP A 57 1.45 5.95 3.14
N ALA A 58 2.12 5.86 1.98
CA ALA A 58 1.44 5.96 0.70
C ALA A 58 0.47 4.80 0.48
N ALA A 59 0.88 3.59 0.84
CA ALA A 59 0.02 2.43 0.72
C ALA A 59 -1.24 2.58 1.57
N LEU A 60 -1.08 3.09 2.78
CA LEU A 60 -2.22 3.33 3.67
C LEU A 60 -3.12 4.43 3.13
N ALA A 61 -2.55 5.49 2.58
CA ALA A 61 -3.34 6.58 1.99
C ALA A 61 -4.14 6.08 0.79
N TYR A 62 -3.53 5.24 -0.04
CA TYR A 62 -4.20 4.63 -1.17
C TYR A 62 -5.39 3.77 -0.69
N ALA A 63 -5.15 2.91 0.30
CA ALA A 63 -6.20 2.05 0.82
C ALA A 63 -7.34 2.87 1.42
N ALA A 64 -7.00 3.95 2.12
CA ALA A 64 -8.02 4.83 2.70
C ALA A 64 -8.87 5.48 1.62
N GLU A 65 -8.26 5.89 0.51
CA GLU A 65 -9.01 6.49 -0.58
C GLU A 65 -9.96 5.48 -1.22
N LEU A 66 -9.48 4.25 -1.44
CA LEU A 66 -10.34 3.20 -1.96
C LEU A 66 -11.52 2.92 -1.03
N ALA A 67 -11.25 2.88 0.26
CA ALA A 67 -12.31 2.62 1.23
C ALA A 67 -13.36 3.71 1.22
N ARG A 68 -12.93 4.96 1.04
CA ARG A 68 -13.88 6.07 0.97
C ARG A 68 -14.73 6.02 -0.29
N GLU A 69 -14.15 5.54 -1.38
CA GLU A 69 -14.88 5.47 -2.64
C GLU A 69 -15.85 4.31 -2.68
N GLU A 70 -15.65 3.31 -1.86
CA GLU A 70 -16.55 2.19 -1.76
C GLU A 70 -17.67 2.52 -0.81
N SER A 71 -18.58 3.36 -1.25
CA SER A 71 -19.66 3.77 -0.39
C SER A 71 -20.88 2.88 -0.51
N LEU A 72 -20.75 1.78 -1.21
CA LEU A 72 -21.90 1.09 -1.68
C LEU A 72 -22.49 0.10 -0.74
N LEU A 73 -21.68 -0.48 0.10
CA LEU A 73 -22.12 -1.57 0.92
C LEU A 73 -21.96 -1.17 2.35
N PRO A 74 -23.01 -0.57 2.90
CA PRO A 74 -22.96 -0.29 4.32
C PRO A 74 -22.72 -1.60 5.03
N LEU A 75 -21.72 -1.62 5.85
CA LEU A 75 -21.48 -2.78 6.67
C LEU A 75 -22.66 -2.92 7.61
N ARG A 76 -23.22 -4.11 7.62
CA ARG A 76 -24.33 -4.32 8.50
C ARG A 76 -23.79 -4.52 9.88
N PRO A 77 -24.29 -3.78 10.81
CA PRO A 77 -23.95 -4.07 12.19
C PRO A 77 -24.47 -5.45 12.50
N ALA A 78 -23.70 -6.15 13.21
CA ALA A 78 -24.05 -7.53 13.55
C ALA A 78 -25.34 -7.58 14.34
#